data_cfeb185c885cfb9f5f283c00356d4953
#
_entry.id   cfeb185c885cfb9f5f283c00356d4953
#
_cell.length_a   1.000
_cell.length_b   1.000
_cell.length_c   1.000
_cell.angle_alpha   90.00
_cell.angle_beta   90.00
_cell.angle_gamma   90.00
#
_symmetry.space_group_name_H-M   'P 1'
#
loop_
_entity.id
_entity.type
_entity.pdbx_description
1 polymer ?
#
loop_
_entity_poly.entity_id
_entity_poly.type
_entity_poly.pdbx_seq_one_letter_code
_entity_poly.pdbx_strand_id
1 'polypeptide(L)'
;MNQPIIGITLDQENKKTYSNFPWYAARKNYAECVTLCSGVPIFLPHVESRIDNYLEIINGLIITGGDFDVNPNLYGEKDINPNVTLKPDRTNFEFKITETAMKRKIPLLGICGGQQLLNVILGGSLCQHIPDEYKTNISHEQENPRDQASHWVNIIKESKLFSITQKKKMYVSISSFVICIYIYIHISISLSIYTCVCA
;
A
#
# COMPACT_ATOMS: atom_id res chain seq x y z
N MET A 1 11.44 9.57 25.39
CA MET A 1 10.18 9.30 24.63
C MET A 1 10.34 7.93 24.00
N ASN A 2 9.36 7.04 24.15
CA ASN A 2 9.40 5.74 23.49
C ASN A 2 9.26 5.95 21.98
N GLN A 3 10.15 5.32 21.20
CA GLN A 3 10.08 5.34 19.75
C GLN A 3 8.83 4.59 19.27
N PRO A 4 8.08 5.10 18.29
CA PRO A 4 6.90 4.41 17.79
C PRO A 4 7.28 3.11 17.10
N ILE A 5 6.55 2.04 17.37
CA ILE A 5 6.69 0.74 16.72
C ILE A 5 5.79 0.73 15.49
N ILE A 6 6.37 0.48 14.34
CA ILE A 6 5.64 0.46 13.06
C ILE A 6 5.63 -0.97 12.51
N GLY A 7 4.42 -1.53 12.42
CA GLY A 7 4.19 -2.81 11.75
C GLY A 7 4.29 -2.66 10.25
N ILE A 8 4.96 -3.60 9.59
CA ILE A 8 5.15 -3.62 8.13
C ILE A 8 4.68 -4.98 7.63
N THR A 9 3.70 -5.00 6.71
CA THR A 9 3.27 -6.26 6.09
C THR A 9 4.35 -6.80 5.15
N LEU A 10 4.31 -8.10 4.94
CA LEU A 10 5.29 -8.83 4.14
C LEU A 10 4.69 -9.24 2.80
N ASP A 11 5.52 -9.46 1.81
CA ASP A 11 5.17 -10.27 0.66
C ASP A 11 5.39 -11.76 0.97
N GLN A 12 4.75 -12.62 0.21
CA GLN A 12 4.89 -14.08 0.33
C GLN A 12 5.25 -14.67 -1.02
N GLU A 13 6.25 -15.54 -1.01
CA GLU A 13 6.68 -16.27 -2.19
C GLU A 13 6.59 -17.77 -1.96
N ASN A 14 5.92 -18.46 -2.89
CA ASN A 14 5.78 -19.90 -2.90
C ASN A 14 6.70 -20.59 -3.92
N LYS A 15 7.39 -19.77 -4.74
CA LYS A 15 8.29 -20.25 -5.80
C LYS A 15 9.65 -20.63 -5.22
N LYS A 16 10.27 -21.65 -5.82
CA LYS A 16 11.63 -22.12 -5.49
C LYS A 16 12.69 -21.14 -6.03
N THR A 17 12.74 -19.92 -5.50
CA THR A 17 13.76 -18.92 -5.88
C THR A 17 14.87 -18.91 -4.83
N TYR A 18 14.58 -18.43 -3.63
CA TYR A 18 15.52 -18.40 -2.50
C TYR A 18 15.46 -19.67 -1.67
N SER A 19 14.26 -20.28 -1.50
CA SER A 19 14.03 -21.45 -0.67
C SER A 19 13.13 -22.46 -1.38
N ASN A 20 13.26 -23.75 -1.03
CA ASN A 20 12.33 -24.79 -1.45
C ASN A 20 11.01 -24.79 -0.65
N PHE A 21 10.94 -23.96 0.40
CA PHE A 21 9.76 -23.76 1.23
C PHE A 21 9.21 -22.35 1.01
N PRO A 22 7.90 -22.12 1.26
CA PRO A 22 7.34 -20.77 1.26
C PRO A 22 8.12 -19.85 2.21
N TRP A 23 8.28 -18.60 1.83
CA TRP A 23 9.01 -17.63 2.61
C TRP A 23 8.39 -16.22 2.47
N TYR A 24 8.66 -15.39 3.47
CA TYR A 24 8.27 -13.99 3.45
C TYR A 24 9.39 -13.12 2.93
N ALA A 25 9.00 -12.03 2.26
CA ALA A 25 9.93 -11.05 1.73
C ALA A 25 9.48 -9.62 2.05
N ALA A 26 10.45 -8.74 2.20
CA ALA A 26 10.24 -7.30 2.20
C ALA A 26 11.47 -6.60 1.61
N ARG A 27 11.24 -5.47 0.94
CA ARG A 27 12.36 -4.61 0.53
C ARG A 27 12.93 -3.91 1.76
N LYS A 28 14.24 -3.82 1.85
CA LYS A 28 14.96 -3.18 2.96
C LYS A 28 14.52 -1.74 3.22
N ASN A 29 14.23 -1.00 2.15
CA ASN A 29 13.88 0.41 2.23
C ASN A 29 12.63 0.70 3.07
N TYR A 30 11.69 -0.23 3.23
CA TYR A 30 10.57 -0.04 4.16
C TYR A 30 11.04 0.13 5.60
N ALA A 31 11.90 -0.78 6.07
CA ALA A 31 12.46 -0.70 7.42
C ALA A 31 13.41 0.50 7.58
N GLU A 32 14.22 0.77 6.56
CA GLU A 32 15.13 1.92 6.55
C GLU A 32 14.38 3.25 6.67
N CYS A 33 13.28 3.44 5.93
CA CYS A 33 12.46 4.66 6.03
C CYS A 33 11.85 4.84 7.42
N VAL A 34 11.35 3.76 8.04
CA VAL A 34 10.84 3.82 9.42
C VAL A 34 11.93 4.24 10.39
N THR A 35 13.12 3.66 10.25
CA THR A 35 14.28 3.98 11.11
C THR A 35 14.75 5.43 10.92
N LEU A 36 14.77 5.92 9.67
CA LEU A 36 15.10 7.33 9.38
C LEU A 36 14.12 8.31 10.04
N CYS A 37 12.88 7.89 10.24
CA CYS A 37 11.87 8.66 10.95
C CYS A 37 11.86 8.40 12.48
N SER A 38 12.93 7.79 13.02
CA SER A 38 13.07 7.45 14.44
C SER A 38 12.01 6.46 14.96
N GLY A 39 11.41 5.65 14.08
CA GLY A 39 10.54 4.54 14.44
C GLY A 39 11.28 3.22 14.55
N VAL A 40 10.64 2.24 15.19
CA VAL A 40 11.12 0.86 15.27
C VAL A 40 10.33 0.00 14.28
N PRO A 41 10.93 -0.50 13.19
CA PRO A 41 10.22 -1.35 12.23
C PRO A 41 10.10 -2.77 12.75
N ILE A 42 8.91 -3.36 12.64
CA ILE A 42 8.69 -4.79 12.85
C ILE A 42 7.93 -5.39 11.68
N PHE A 43 8.36 -6.54 11.22
CA PHE A 43 7.69 -7.27 10.14
C PHE A 43 6.60 -8.18 10.72
N LEU A 44 5.43 -8.19 10.07
CA LEU A 44 4.25 -8.93 10.52
C LEU A 44 4.02 -10.17 9.64
N PRO A 45 4.25 -11.39 10.15
CA PRO A 45 3.88 -12.63 9.45
C PRO A 45 2.37 -12.74 9.26
N HIS A 46 1.95 -13.45 8.18
CA HIS A 46 0.52 -13.62 7.83
C HIS A 46 -0.18 -14.64 8.76
N VAL A 47 -0.20 -14.38 10.05
CA VAL A 47 -0.86 -15.23 11.06
C VAL A 47 -2.13 -14.52 11.52
N GLU A 48 -3.26 -14.82 10.84
CA GLU A 48 -4.55 -14.13 11.09
C GLU A 48 -4.99 -14.20 12.55
N SER A 49 -4.78 -15.33 13.23
CA SER A 49 -5.13 -15.50 14.66
C SER A 49 -4.31 -14.60 15.61
N ARG A 50 -3.32 -13.88 15.11
CA ARG A 50 -2.46 -12.97 15.87
C ARG A 50 -2.65 -11.51 15.52
N ILE A 51 -3.61 -11.17 14.68
CA ILE A 51 -3.89 -9.78 14.27
C ILE A 51 -4.09 -8.87 15.50
N ASP A 52 -4.88 -9.31 16.46
CA ASP A 52 -5.12 -8.53 17.67
C ASP A 52 -3.82 -8.27 18.46
N ASN A 53 -2.98 -9.29 18.62
CA ASN A 53 -1.70 -9.14 19.29
C ASN A 53 -0.74 -8.21 18.53
N TYR A 54 -0.71 -8.30 17.19
CA TYR A 54 0.09 -7.36 16.39
C TYR A 54 -0.35 -5.91 16.60
N LEU A 55 -1.66 -5.68 16.57
CA LEU A 55 -2.23 -4.34 16.71
C LEU A 55 -2.13 -3.77 18.14
N GLU A 56 -1.90 -4.61 19.15
CA GLU A 56 -1.63 -4.16 20.52
C GLU A 56 -0.22 -3.59 20.70
N ILE A 57 0.75 -4.06 19.92
CA ILE A 57 2.16 -3.68 20.07
C ILE A 57 2.60 -2.57 19.13
N ILE A 58 1.86 -2.31 18.03
CA ILE A 58 2.25 -1.30 17.04
C ILE A 58 1.55 0.03 17.27
N ASN A 59 2.23 1.11 16.87
CA ASN A 59 1.70 2.48 16.90
C ASN A 59 1.27 2.96 15.51
N GLY A 60 1.60 2.22 14.46
CA GLY A 60 1.22 2.47 13.08
C GLY A 60 1.44 1.25 12.21
N LEU A 61 0.76 1.18 11.06
CA LEU A 61 0.83 0.05 10.15
C LEU A 61 1.15 0.52 8.73
N ILE A 62 2.15 -0.09 8.11
CA ILE A 62 2.46 0.05 6.69
C ILE A 62 2.00 -1.21 5.95
N ILE A 63 1.09 -1.03 4.99
CA ILE A 63 0.69 -2.06 4.04
C ILE A 63 1.57 -1.88 2.80
N THR A 64 2.40 -2.89 2.52
CA THR A 64 3.42 -2.78 1.49
C THR A 64 2.88 -3.05 0.09
N GLY A 65 3.63 -2.63 -0.91
CA GLY A 65 3.44 -3.07 -2.28
C GLY A 65 4.05 -4.45 -2.55
N GLY A 66 3.91 -4.90 -3.77
CA GLY A 66 4.46 -6.17 -4.25
C GLY A 66 3.98 -6.47 -5.64
N ASP A 67 4.40 -7.61 -6.16
CA ASP A 67 4.01 -8.11 -7.47
C ASP A 67 2.76 -9.02 -7.35
N PHE A 68 1.63 -8.38 -7.07
CA PHE A 68 0.32 -9.05 -6.92
C PHE A 68 -0.80 -8.06 -7.12
N ASP A 69 -1.98 -8.58 -7.44
CA ASP A 69 -3.20 -7.81 -7.60
C ASP A 69 -4.21 -8.10 -6.47
N VAL A 70 -4.98 -7.08 -6.13
CA VAL A 70 -6.12 -7.24 -5.22
C VAL A 70 -7.21 -8.03 -5.92
N ASN A 71 -7.73 -9.07 -5.27
CA ASN A 71 -8.74 -9.93 -5.86
C ASN A 71 -9.96 -9.13 -6.32
N PRO A 72 -10.32 -9.17 -7.63
CA PRO A 72 -11.44 -8.44 -8.20
C PRO A 72 -12.78 -8.69 -7.52
N ASN A 73 -13.00 -9.88 -6.99
CA ASN A 73 -14.21 -10.18 -6.22
C ASN A 73 -14.41 -9.28 -4.98
N LEU A 74 -13.33 -8.72 -4.42
CA LEU A 74 -13.40 -7.83 -3.26
C LEU A 74 -14.00 -6.46 -3.58
N TYR A 75 -14.02 -6.07 -4.86
CA TYR A 75 -14.66 -4.83 -5.33
C TYR A 75 -15.78 -5.06 -6.35
N GLY A 76 -16.37 -6.28 -6.34
CA GLY A 76 -17.61 -6.58 -7.04
C GLY A 76 -17.45 -7.04 -8.49
N GLU A 77 -16.22 -7.17 -8.99
CA GLU A 77 -15.95 -7.69 -10.33
C GLU A 77 -15.97 -9.23 -10.30
N LYS A 78 -16.71 -9.83 -11.25
CA LYS A 78 -16.84 -11.30 -11.36
C LYS A 78 -15.87 -11.89 -12.35
N ASP A 79 -15.59 -11.14 -13.40
CA ASP A 79 -14.66 -11.55 -14.44
C ASP A 79 -13.25 -11.10 -14.06
N ILE A 80 -12.32 -12.05 -14.07
CA ILE A 80 -10.92 -11.80 -13.70
C ILE A 80 -10.11 -11.72 -14.99
N ASN A 81 -9.44 -10.58 -15.19
CA ASN A 81 -8.55 -10.40 -16.32
C ASN A 81 -7.40 -11.44 -16.27
N PRO A 82 -7.03 -12.07 -17.39
CA PRO A 82 -5.95 -13.08 -17.43
C PRO A 82 -4.59 -12.60 -16.92
N ASN A 83 -4.36 -11.29 -16.93
CA ASN A 83 -3.11 -10.69 -16.45
C ASN A 83 -3.08 -10.49 -14.93
N VAL A 84 -4.19 -10.74 -14.23
CA VAL A 84 -4.27 -10.61 -12.76
C VAL A 84 -3.51 -11.73 -12.08
N THR A 85 -2.61 -11.37 -11.17
CA THR A 85 -1.84 -12.30 -10.35
C THR A 85 -2.26 -12.19 -8.89
N LEU A 86 -2.87 -13.26 -8.35
CA LEU A 86 -3.40 -13.25 -6.99
C LEU A 86 -2.45 -13.91 -6.00
N LYS A 87 -2.38 -13.35 -4.78
CA LYS A 87 -1.74 -13.92 -3.59
C LYS A 87 -2.79 -13.98 -2.45
N PRO A 88 -3.68 -14.99 -2.44
CA PRO A 88 -4.85 -15.01 -1.54
C PRO A 88 -4.50 -14.93 -0.06
N ASP A 89 -3.49 -15.68 0.41
CA ASP A 89 -3.09 -15.68 1.82
C ASP A 89 -2.64 -14.30 2.28
N ARG A 90 -1.83 -13.62 1.45
CA ARG A 90 -1.40 -12.26 1.70
C ARG A 90 -2.58 -11.29 1.72
N THR A 91 -3.39 -11.31 0.67
CA THR A 91 -4.53 -10.40 0.52
C THR A 91 -5.52 -10.55 1.68
N ASN A 92 -5.84 -11.78 2.07
CA ASN A 92 -6.76 -12.06 3.19
C ASN A 92 -6.22 -11.53 4.52
N PHE A 93 -4.94 -11.77 4.81
CA PHE A 93 -4.30 -11.26 6.02
C PHE A 93 -4.27 -9.72 6.02
N GLU A 94 -3.77 -9.12 4.94
CA GLU A 94 -3.66 -7.66 4.82
C GLU A 94 -5.03 -6.98 4.88
N PHE A 95 -6.07 -7.56 4.28
CA PHE A 95 -7.44 -7.06 4.36
C PHE A 95 -7.91 -7.02 5.82
N LYS A 96 -7.82 -8.15 6.53
CA LYS A 96 -8.28 -8.28 7.91
C LYS A 96 -7.52 -7.38 8.89
N ILE A 97 -6.20 -7.34 8.80
CA ILE A 97 -5.39 -6.51 9.71
C ILE A 97 -5.65 -5.03 9.46
N THR A 98 -5.83 -4.64 8.20
CA THR A 98 -6.13 -3.25 7.82
C THR A 98 -7.49 -2.81 8.33
N GLU A 99 -8.55 -3.60 8.09
CA GLU A 99 -9.87 -3.29 8.64
C GLU A 99 -9.86 -3.17 10.18
N THR A 100 -9.16 -4.08 10.86
CA THR A 100 -9.08 -4.08 12.31
C THR A 100 -8.28 -2.88 12.81
N ALA A 101 -7.19 -2.53 12.16
CA ALA A 101 -6.40 -1.35 12.47
C ALA A 101 -7.22 -0.05 12.28
N MET A 102 -8.03 0.04 11.22
CA MET A 102 -8.94 1.16 10.99
C MET A 102 -9.98 1.28 12.11
N LYS A 103 -10.62 0.18 12.52
CA LYS A 103 -11.57 0.15 13.65
C LYS A 103 -10.92 0.62 14.96
N ARG A 104 -9.64 0.28 15.17
CA ARG A 104 -8.83 0.69 16.33
C ARG A 104 -8.19 2.08 16.18
N LYS A 105 -8.40 2.75 15.04
CA LYS A 105 -7.85 4.08 14.75
C LYS A 105 -6.32 4.11 14.77
N ILE A 106 -5.68 3.02 14.41
CA ILE A 106 -4.23 2.96 14.22
C ILE A 106 -3.88 3.68 12.92
N PRO A 107 -2.89 4.57 12.90
CA PRO A 107 -2.41 5.22 11.68
C PRO A 107 -1.98 4.21 10.62
N LEU A 108 -2.41 4.42 9.38
CA LEU A 108 -2.15 3.52 8.25
C LEU A 108 -1.43 4.24 7.11
N LEU A 109 -0.50 3.55 6.47
CA LEU A 109 0.12 3.96 5.23
C LEU A 109 0.07 2.79 4.23
N GLY A 110 -0.70 2.94 3.16
CA GLY A 110 -0.69 2.00 2.03
C GLY A 110 0.30 2.47 0.95
N ILE A 111 1.15 1.57 0.49
CA ILE A 111 2.14 1.84 -0.55
C ILE A 111 1.89 0.89 -1.72
N CYS A 112 1.72 1.41 -2.95
CA CYS A 112 1.49 0.61 -4.15
C CYS A 112 0.29 -0.33 -3.99
N GLY A 113 0.49 -1.63 -4.03
CA GLY A 113 -0.56 -2.63 -3.79
C GLY A 113 -1.30 -2.43 -2.46
N GLY A 114 -0.60 -2.00 -1.41
CA GLY A 114 -1.25 -1.66 -0.13
C GLY A 114 -2.20 -0.47 -0.22
N GLN A 115 -1.90 0.49 -1.08
CA GLN A 115 -2.83 1.59 -1.35
C GLN A 115 -4.05 1.11 -2.17
N GLN A 116 -3.84 0.24 -3.14
CA GLN A 116 -4.93 -0.37 -3.90
C GLN A 116 -5.87 -1.14 -2.97
N LEU A 117 -5.32 -1.91 -2.05
CA LEU A 117 -6.08 -2.63 -1.04
C LEU A 117 -6.88 -1.67 -0.13
N LEU A 118 -6.27 -0.58 0.33
CA LEU A 118 -6.96 0.45 1.11
C LEU A 118 -8.14 1.06 0.35
N ASN A 119 -7.97 1.35 -0.95
CA ASN A 119 -9.05 1.85 -1.80
C ASN A 119 -10.23 0.88 -1.82
N VAL A 120 -9.95 -0.42 -2.00
CA VAL A 120 -10.98 -1.47 -2.01
C VAL A 120 -11.68 -1.59 -0.65
N ILE A 121 -10.94 -1.59 0.44
CA ILE A 121 -11.50 -1.65 1.82
C ILE A 121 -12.43 -0.46 2.09
N LEU A 122 -12.11 0.70 1.51
CA LEU A 122 -12.94 1.91 1.61
C LEU A 122 -14.13 1.94 0.64
N GLY A 123 -14.37 0.86 -0.10
CA GLY A 123 -15.48 0.72 -1.04
C GLY A 123 -15.20 1.23 -2.45
N GLY A 124 -13.93 1.49 -2.77
CA GLY A 124 -13.50 1.81 -4.12
C GLY A 124 -13.32 0.58 -5.00
N SER A 125 -13.12 0.80 -6.31
CA SER A 125 -12.81 -0.22 -7.31
C SER A 125 -11.45 0.02 -7.93
N LEU A 126 -10.97 -0.95 -8.69
CA LEU A 126 -9.68 -0.90 -9.40
C LEU A 126 -9.90 -1.25 -10.88
N CYS A 127 -9.09 -0.65 -11.74
CA CYS A 127 -8.86 -1.12 -13.09
C CYS A 127 -7.95 -2.35 -13.02
N GLN A 128 -8.39 -3.49 -13.56
CA GLN A 128 -7.63 -4.74 -13.48
C GLN A 128 -6.40 -4.73 -14.38
N HIS A 129 -6.52 -4.14 -15.57
CA HIS A 129 -5.41 -4.04 -16.52
C HIS A 129 -5.54 -2.75 -17.33
N ILE A 130 -4.73 -1.75 -16.98
CA ILE A 130 -4.83 -0.40 -17.55
C ILE A 130 -4.72 -0.40 -19.10
N PRO A 131 -3.80 -1.17 -19.75
CA PRO A 131 -3.71 -1.17 -21.21
C PRO A 131 -4.97 -1.69 -21.93
N ASP A 132 -5.74 -2.56 -21.28
CA ASP A 132 -6.99 -3.08 -21.87
C ASP A 132 -8.14 -2.09 -21.74
N GLU A 133 -8.18 -1.36 -20.63
CA GLU A 133 -9.28 -0.44 -20.32
C GLU A 133 -9.04 0.97 -20.87
N TYR A 134 -7.78 1.39 -20.93
CA TYR A 134 -7.41 2.75 -21.33
C TYR A 134 -6.36 2.74 -22.45
N LYS A 135 -6.70 3.35 -23.58
CA LYS A 135 -5.72 3.61 -24.66
C LYS A 135 -4.82 4.77 -24.23
N THR A 136 -3.67 4.45 -23.67
CA THR A 136 -2.68 5.43 -23.24
C THR A 136 -1.29 5.09 -23.77
N ASN A 137 -0.52 6.12 -24.11
CA ASN A 137 0.90 5.99 -24.47
C ASN A 137 1.83 6.15 -23.24
N ILE A 138 1.25 6.30 -22.07
CA ILE A 138 2.01 6.46 -20.82
C ILE A 138 2.35 5.07 -20.32
N SER A 139 3.65 4.77 -20.19
CA SER A 139 4.09 3.55 -19.50
C SER A 139 3.77 3.67 -18.01
N HIS A 140 3.06 2.67 -17.50
CA HIS A 140 2.74 2.56 -16.07
C HIS A 140 3.82 1.78 -15.31
N GLU A 141 4.86 1.32 -15.99
CA GLU A 141 6.10 0.80 -15.41
C GLU A 141 7.25 1.72 -15.77
N GLN A 142 8.01 2.15 -14.78
CA GLN A 142 9.18 2.99 -15.07
C GLN A 142 10.35 2.13 -15.57
N GLU A 143 11.03 2.62 -16.59
CA GLU A 143 12.19 1.96 -17.21
C GLU A 143 13.46 2.14 -16.36
N ASN A 144 13.59 3.30 -15.68
CA ASN A 144 14.74 3.61 -14.82
C ASN A 144 14.60 2.96 -13.43
N PRO A 145 15.71 2.82 -12.68
CA PRO A 145 15.68 2.27 -11.33
C PRO A 145 14.66 2.97 -10.42
N ARG A 146 13.99 2.21 -9.56
CA ARG A 146 12.88 2.72 -8.74
C ARG A 146 13.30 3.70 -7.63
N ASP A 147 14.57 3.86 -7.38
CA ASP A 147 15.16 4.88 -6.51
C ASP A 147 15.44 6.21 -7.24
N GLN A 148 15.19 6.26 -8.54
CA GLN A 148 15.32 7.46 -9.36
C GLN A 148 13.95 8.00 -9.74
N ALA A 149 13.75 9.31 -9.56
CA ALA A 149 12.51 9.97 -9.98
C ALA A 149 12.38 9.94 -11.51
N SER A 150 11.16 9.74 -12.00
CA SER A 150 10.87 9.55 -13.45
C SER A 150 9.85 10.53 -14.00
N HIS A 151 8.96 11.06 -13.17
CA HIS A 151 7.88 11.93 -13.64
C HIS A 151 7.39 12.91 -12.58
N TRP A 152 6.66 13.94 -13.03
CA TRP A 152 6.06 14.94 -12.18
C TRP A 152 4.65 14.53 -11.78
N VAL A 153 4.31 14.72 -10.50
CA VAL A 153 2.95 14.62 -9.99
C VAL A 153 2.47 15.98 -9.47
N ASN A 154 1.19 16.28 -9.72
CA ASN A 154 0.52 17.44 -9.15
C ASN A 154 -0.05 17.04 -7.78
N ILE A 155 0.14 17.90 -6.78
CA ILE A 155 -0.37 17.68 -5.43
C ILE A 155 -1.59 18.57 -5.21
N ILE A 156 -2.70 17.96 -4.84
CA ILE A 156 -3.94 18.68 -4.55
C ILE A 156 -3.74 19.52 -3.28
N LYS A 157 -4.03 20.81 -3.38
CA LYS A 157 -3.73 21.81 -2.36
C LYS A 157 -4.39 21.51 -1.00
N GLU A 158 -5.59 20.93 -1.01
CA GLU A 158 -6.36 20.57 0.19
C GLU A 158 -6.02 19.18 0.73
N SER A 159 -5.08 18.46 0.08
CA SER A 159 -4.71 17.10 0.47
C SER A 159 -3.78 17.08 1.69
N LYS A 160 -3.80 15.95 2.41
CA LYS A 160 -2.85 15.70 3.50
C LYS A 160 -1.40 15.72 2.98
N LEU A 161 -1.15 15.20 1.79
CA LEU A 161 0.17 15.24 1.18
C LEU A 161 0.66 16.69 0.99
N PHE A 162 -0.23 17.60 0.58
CA PHE A 162 0.12 19.01 0.50
C PHE A 162 0.44 19.61 1.87
N SER A 163 -0.33 19.27 2.91
CA SER A 163 -0.07 19.76 4.27
C SER A 163 1.29 19.33 4.82
N ILE A 164 1.77 18.17 4.39
CA ILE A 164 3.08 17.62 4.78
C ILE A 164 4.21 18.25 3.95
N THR A 165 4.05 18.29 2.63
CA THR A 165 5.15 18.63 1.71
C THR A 165 5.24 20.12 1.43
N GLN A 166 4.13 20.86 1.56
CA GLN A 166 3.97 22.28 1.16
C GLN A 166 4.32 22.54 -0.31
N LYS A 167 4.27 21.49 -1.15
CA LYS A 167 4.62 21.55 -2.57
C LYS A 167 3.39 21.30 -3.44
N LYS A 168 3.27 22.08 -4.53
CA LYS A 168 2.21 21.87 -5.55
C LYS A 168 2.57 20.78 -6.55
N LYS A 169 3.86 20.52 -6.75
CA LYS A 169 4.39 19.49 -7.65
C LYS A 169 5.58 18.80 -7.01
N MET A 170 5.73 17.51 -7.28
CA MET A 170 6.91 16.73 -6.91
C MET A 170 7.37 15.88 -8.09
N TYR A 171 8.66 15.72 -8.23
CA TYR A 171 9.27 14.77 -9.14
C TYR A 171 9.45 13.46 -8.38
N VAL A 172 8.81 12.40 -8.82
CA VAL A 172 8.72 11.14 -8.07
C VAL A 172 9.14 9.95 -8.92
N SER A 173 9.54 8.88 -8.26
CA SER A 173 9.70 7.58 -8.90
C SER A 173 8.35 6.89 -8.98
N ILE A 174 8.14 6.13 -10.05
CA ILE A 174 6.99 5.22 -10.11
C ILE A 174 7.37 3.92 -9.41
N SER A 175 6.69 3.66 -8.32
CA SER A 175 6.36 2.31 -7.93
C SER A 175 4.87 2.28 -7.64
N SER A 176 4.05 2.45 -8.69
CA SER A 176 2.61 2.67 -8.63
C SER A 176 2.16 4.05 -8.16
N PHE A 177 1.31 4.63 -8.94
CA PHE A 177 0.90 6.00 -9.07
C PHE A 177 0.23 6.69 -7.91
N VAL A 178 0.04 6.04 -6.76
CA VAL A 178 -0.73 6.67 -5.69
C VAL A 178 -0.14 6.32 -4.33
N ILE A 179 0.34 7.33 -3.63
CA ILE A 179 0.55 7.26 -2.19
C ILE A 179 -0.76 7.70 -1.55
N CYS A 180 -1.59 6.78 -1.11
CA CYS A 180 -2.67 7.09 -0.19
C CYS A 180 -2.13 7.10 1.22
N ILE A 181 -1.95 8.27 1.78
CA ILE A 181 -1.67 8.43 3.19
C ILE A 181 -3.03 8.50 3.89
N TYR A 182 -3.47 7.40 4.44
CA TYR A 182 -4.60 7.38 5.35
C TYR A 182 -4.09 7.57 6.77
N ILE A 183 -4.08 8.82 7.22
CA ILE A 183 -3.82 9.12 8.62
C ILE A 183 -5.19 9.32 9.26
N TYR A 184 -5.64 8.34 10.03
CA TYR A 184 -6.80 8.47 10.87
C TYR A 184 -6.43 9.35 12.08
N ILE A 185 -6.51 10.67 11.91
CA ILE A 185 -6.48 11.61 13.02
C ILE A 185 -7.95 11.92 13.35
N HIS A 186 -8.29 11.76 14.62
CA HIS A 186 -9.54 12.12 15.23
C HIS A 186 -9.97 13.54 14.81
N ILE A 187 -10.80 13.68 13.79
CA ILE A 187 -11.72 14.79 13.53
C ILE A 187 -12.55 14.40 12.30
N SER A 188 -13.88 14.39 12.48
CA SER A 188 -14.97 14.33 11.50
C SER A 188 -14.61 14.02 10.04
N ILE A 189 -15.11 12.91 9.60
CA ILE A 189 -15.15 12.32 8.27
C ILE A 189 -15.28 13.38 7.18
N SER A 190 -14.22 13.59 6.46
CA SER A 190 -14.26 14.01 5.08
C SER A 190 -13.48 12.96 4.30
N LEU A 191 -14.22 12.04 3.69
CA LEU A 191 -13.69 11.00 2.83
C LEU A 191 -13.18 11.67 1.55
N SER A 192 -11.93 12.05 1.54
CA SER A 192 -11.27 12.54 0.34
C SER A 192 -10.41 11.42 -0.22
N ILE A 193 -11.05 10.51 -0.96
CA ILE A 193 -10.32 9.56 -1.81
C ILE A 193 -9.79 10.38 -2.98
N TYR A 194 -8.55 10.78 -2.92
CA TYR A 194 -7.89 11.42 -4.06
C TYR A 194 -7.10 10.36 -4.81
N THR A 195 -7.71 9.80 -5.83
CA THR A 195 -6.98 9.15 -6.91
C THR A 195 -6.18 10.23 -7.64
N CYS A 196 -4.87 10.23 -7.50
CA CYS A 196 -4.01 10.99 -8.39
C CYS A 196 -4.03 10.27 -9.75
N VAL A 197 -4.98 10.64 -10.61
CA VAL A 197 -4.93 10.23 -12.01
C VAL A 197 -3.85 11.12 -12.65
N CYS A 198 -2.78 10.50 -13.17
CA CYS A 198 -1.86 11.20 -14.07
C CYS A 198 -2.60 11.51 -15.35
N ALA A 199 -2.79 12.77 -15.63
CA ALA A 199 -3.13 13.29 -16.95
C ALA A 199 -1.85 13.58 -17.74
#